data_96203afee2e494f7b3cd2e582d9561ee
#
_entry.id   96203afee2e494f7b3cd2e582d9561ee
#
_cell.length_a   1.000
_cell.length_b   1.000
_cell.length_c   1.000
_cell.angle_alpha   90.00
_cell.angle_beta   90.00
_cell.angle_gamma   90.00
#
_symmetry.space_group_name_H-M   'P 1'
#
loop_
_entity.id
_entity.type
_entity.pdbx_description
1 polymer ?
#
loop_
_entity_poly.entity_id
_entity_poly.type
_entity_poly.pdbx_seq_one_letter_code
_entity_poly.pdbx_strand_id
1 'polypeptide(L)'
;MAVPQLTLVPRETIQDKSVKAARKEGNIPAVVYSKGKPTKEVFADEKEIMRLLNEFGSNRKITLNLNGEKSFAIIKEVQKDYMKNQFIHLDLQALDENVKLSMMMNINILNRDSVEKGDYVLQVQANEVEIEMFPRHMPDSVEVDAALLRDKDNLTMADLNIATDENIEILDDKETVIATLSYIQEISEEETEEVVDAGAVPTVGETEGAADEE
;
A
#
# COMPACT_ATOMS: atom_id res chain seq x y z
N MET A 1 -22.92 7.80 -1.45
CA MET A 1 -22.43 6.92 -2.57
C MET A 1 -22.91 5.49 -2.33
N ALA A 2 -23.06 4.65 -3.39
CA ALA A 2 -23.48 3.27 -3.20
C ALA A 2 -22.32 2.47 -2.56
N VAL A 3 -22.62 1.72 -1.49
CA VAL A 3 -21.64 0.84 -0.86
C VAL A 3 -21.41 -0.36 -1.79
N PRO A 4 -20.19 -0.64 -2.21
CA PRO A 4 -19.91 -1.76 -3.12
C PRO A 4 -20.28 -3.09 -2.48
N GLN A 5 -20.71 -4.05 -3.29
CA GLN A 5 -21.16 -5.36 -2.84
C GLN A 5 -20.23 -6.44 -3.40
N LEU A 6 -19.87 -7.41 -2.55
CA LEU A 6 -19.10 -8.59 -2.90
C LEU A 6 -19.91 -9.85 -2.54
N THR A 7 -20.09 -10.73 -3.52
CA THR A 7 -20.78 -12.01 -3.33
C THR A 7 -19.79 -13.08 -2.90
N LEU A 8 -20.12 -13.80 -1.83
CA LEU A 8 -19.27 -14.84 -1.27
C LEU A 8 -19.98 -16.20 -1.29
N VAL A 9 -19.22 -17.23 -1.62
CA VAL A 9 -19.68 -18.62 -1.60
C VAL A 9 -18.97 -19.37 -0.46
N PRO A 10 -19.67 -20.06 0.44
CA PRO A 10 -19.05 -20.84 1.50
C PRO A 10 -18.12 -21.92 0.95
N ARG A 11 -16.98 -22.12 1.59
CA ARG A 11 -16.04 -23.17 1.25
C ARG A 11 -16.30 -24.40 2.12
N GLU A 12 -16.81 -25.48 1.50
CA GLU A 12 -17.15 -26.72 2.21
C GLU A 12 -15.95 -27.65 2.42
N THR A 13 -14.86 -27.48 1.66
CA THR A 13 -13.70 -28.39 1.66
C THR A 13 -12.36 -27.65 1.73
N ILE A 14 -11.54 -27.98 2.73
CA ILE A 14 -10.24 -27.34 3.01
C ILE A 14 -9.08 -28.01 2.22
N GLN A 15 -9.33 -28.72 1.13
CA GLN A 15 -8.28 -29.43 0.40
C GLN A 15 -7.51 -28.52 -0.56
N ASP A 16 -6.18 -28.54 -0.49
CA ASP A 16 -5.28 -27.75 -1.38
C ASP A 16 -5.53 -27.93 -2.87
N LYS A 17 -5.96 -29.14 -3.29
CA LYS A 17 -6.29 -29.41 -4.69
C LYS A 17 -7.51 -28.64 -5.16
N SER A 18 -8.50 -28.45 -4.30
CA SER A 18 -9.71 -27.66 -4.60
C SER A 18 -9.41 -26.18 -4.76
N VAL A 19 -8.48 -25.63 -3.96
CA VAL A 19 -8.08 -24.21 -4.02
C VAL A 19 -7.36 -23.88 -5.32
N LYS A 20 -6.46 -24.76 -5.79
CA LYS A 20 -5.77 -24.55 -7.08
C LYS A 20 -6.72 -24.61 -8.27
N ALA A 21 -7.72 -25.48 -8.21
CA ALA A 21 -8.75 -25.57 -9.24
C ALA A 21 -9.64 -24.33 -9.23
N ALA A 22 -10.11 -23.92 -8.05
CA ALA A 22 -10.95 -22.74 -7.88
C ALA A 22 -10.28 -21.45 -8.42
N ARG A 23 -8.98 -21.23 -8.11
CA ARG A 23 -8.25 -20.08 -8.68
C ARG A 23 -8.18 -20.10 -10.21
N LYS A 24 -8.07 -21.29 -10.85
CA LYS A 24 -8.10 -21.40 -12.31
C LYS A 24 -9.47 -21.07 -12.91
N GLU A 25 -10.53 -21.25 -12.14
CA GLU A 25 -11.91 -20.93 -12.51
C GLU A 25 -12.28 -19.47 -12.18
N GLY A 26 -11.35 -18.69 -11.60
CA GLY A 26 -11.57 -17.31 -11.22
C GLY A 26 -12.21 -17.15 -9.84
N ASN A 27 -12.21 -18.22 -9.01
CA ASN A 27 -12.69 -18.17 -7.63
C ASN A 27 -11.50 -18.04 -6.67
N ILE A 28 -11.41 -16.92 -5.96
CA ILE A 28 -10.31 -16.61 -5.05
C ILE A 28 -10.70 -17.04 -3.64
N PRO A 29 -9.84 -17.82 -2.95
CA PRO A 29 -10.07 -18.13 -1.56
C PRO A 29 -9.99 -16.87 -0.71
N ALA A 30 -10.94 -16.71 0.19
CA ALA A 30 -11.01 -15.59 1.11
C ALA A 30 -11.38 -16.07 2.51
N VAL A 31 -11.04 -15.27 3.50
CA VAL A 31 -11.44 -15.48 4.89
C VAL A 31 -12.23 -14.27 5.39
N VAL A 32 -13.30 -14.54 6.11
CA VAL A 32 -14.09 -13.51 6.78
C VAL A 32 -14.00 -13.74 8.28
N TYR A 33 -13.42 -12.80 8.99
CA TYR A 33 -13.27 -12.85 10.44
C TYR A 33 -13.83 -11.61 11.13
N SER A 34 -14.24 -11.77 12.39
CA SER A 34 -14.72 -10.69 13.25
C SER A 34 -14.28 -10.97 14.68
N LYS A 35 -14.09 -9.92 15.46
CA LYS A 35 -13.71 -10.05 16.88
C LYS A 35 -14.76 -10.88 17.64
N GLY A 36 -14.32 -12.01 18.23
CA GLY A 36 -15.18 -12.87 19.02
C GLY A 36 -16.11 -13.81 18.23
N LYS A 37 -16.03 -13.88 16.91
CA LYS A 37 -16.81 -14.81 16.08
C LYS A 37 -15.87 -15.79 15.36
N PRO A 38 -16.34 -17.01 15.03
CA PRO A 38 -15.55 -17.96 14.26
C PRO A 38 -15.27 -17.42 12.86
N THR A 39 -14.08 -17.68 12.38
CA THR A 39 -13.66 -17.35 11.00
C THR A 39 -14.45 -18.19 10.02
N LYS A 40 -14.95 -17.55 8.96
CA LYS A 40 -15.65 -18.21 7.85
C LYS A 40 -14.72 -18.28 6.64
N GLU A 41 -14.52 -19.47 6.10
CA GLU A 41 -13.78 -19.68 4.86
C GLU A 41 -14.72 -19.60 3.66
N VAL A 42 -14.36 -18.81 2.67
CA VAL A 42 -15.24 -18.50 1.53
C VAL A 42 -14.44 -18.43 0.22
N PHE A 43 -15.15 -18.41 -0.89
CA PHE A 43 -14.63 -18.02 -2.20
C PHE A 43 -15.30 -16.73 -2.65
N ALA A 44 -14.54 -15.89 -3.34
CA ALA A 44 -15.01 -14.67 -3.98
C ALA A 44 -14.66 -14.69 -5.48
N ASP A 45 -15.49 -14.09 -6.32
CA ASP A 45 -15.23 -13.97 -7.77
C ASP A 45 -14.12 -12.95 -8.05
N GLU A 46 -13.12 -13.34 -8.84
CA GLU A 46 -11.97 -12.50 -9.19
C GLU A 46 -12.37 -11.21 -9.90
N LYS A 47 -13.38 -11.26 -10.76
CA LYS A 47 -13.85 -10.10 -11.53
C LYS A 47 -14.55 -9.08 -10.62
N GLU A 48 -15.33 -9.56 -9.64
CA GLU A 48 -15.96 -8.69 -8.65
C GLU A 48 -14.90 -8.01 -7.79
N ILE A 49 -13.88 -8.77 -7.32
CA ILE A 49 -12.75 -8.22 -6.53
C ILE A 49 -11.98 -7.17 -7.35
N MET A 50 -11.63 -7.49 -8.60
CA MET A 50 -10.88 -6.58 -9.46
C MET A 50 -11.64 -5.28 -9.69
N ARG A 51 -12.96 -5.35 -9.98
CA ARG A 51 -13.81 -4.17 -10.14
C ARG A 51 -13.84 -3.34 -8.87
N LEU A 52 -14.06 -3.99 -7.73
CA LEU A 52 -14.13 -3.33 -6.43
C LEU A 52 -12.83 -2.61 -6.09
N LEU A 53 -11.68 -3.26 -6.27
CA LEU A 53 -10.37 -2.66 -6.00
C LEU A 53 -10.05 -1.50 -6.95
N ASN A 54 -10.42 -1.59 -8.22
CA ASN A 54 -10.16 -0.53 -9.21
C ASN A 54 -11.05 0.70 -9.00
N GLU A 55 -12.32 0.49 -8.60
CA GLU A 55 -13.28 1.59 -8.43
C GLU A 55 -13.19 2.25 -7.05
N PHE A 56 -12.89 1.46 -6.00
CA PHE A 56 -13.01 1.92 -4.61
C PHE A 56 -11.75 1.78 -3.79
N GLY A 57 -10.74 1.01 -4.26
CA GLY A 57 -9.54 0.70 -3.48
C GLY A 57 -9.79 -0.36 -2.39
N SER A 58 -8.73 -0.64 -1.59
CA SER A 58 -8.78 -1.66 -0.53
C SER A 58 -9.41 -1.15 0.77
N ASN A 59 -9.33 0.15 1.04
CA ASN A 59 -9.60 0.73 2.35
C ASN A 59 -11.03 1.29 2.47
N ARG A 60 -12.02 0.64 1.86
CA ARG A 60 -13.41 1.06 1.93
C ARG A 60 -14.32 0.03 2.54
N LYS A 61 -15.39 0.53 3.15
CA LYS A 61 -16.50 -0.29 3.64
C LYS A 61 -17.22 -0.94 2.46
N ILE A 62 -17.32 -2.27 2.49
CA ILE A 62 -18.01 -3.09 1.49
C ILE A 62 -19.16 -3.85 2.13
N THR A 63 -20.15 -4.23 1.34
CA THR A 63 -21.23 -5.11 1.75
C THR A 63 -20.90 -6.53 1.28
N LEU A 64 -20.75 -7.46 2.22
CA LEU A 64 -20.62 -8.88 1.93
C LEU A 64 -22.01 -9.50 1.82
N ASN A 65 -22.21 -10.34 0.82
CA ASN A 65 -23.38 -11.18 0.68
C ASN A 65 -22.95 -12.66 0.77
N LEU A 66 -23.23 -13.28 1.90
CA LEU A 66 -22.96 -14.69 2.14
C LEU A 66 -24.27 -15.44 2.33
N ASN A 67 -24.66 -16.28 1.35
CA ASN A 67 -25.92 -17.05 1.37
C ASN A 67 -27.19 -16.20 1.60
N GLY A 68 -27.19 -14.94 1.13
CA GLY A 68 -28.32 -14.02 1.35
C GLY A 68 -28.22 -13.17 2.63
N GLU A 69 -27.30 -13.50 3.54
CA GLU A 69 -26.99 -12.65 4.69
C GLU A 69 -26.07 -11.49 4.26
N LYS A 70 -26.51 -10.26 4.54
CA LYS A 70 -25.71 -9.07 4.29
C LYS A 70 -24.98 -8.64 5.55
N SER A 71 -23.68 -8.42 5.44
CA SER A 71 -22.85 -7.86 6.51
C SER A 71 -21.90 -6.81 5.93
N PHE A 72 -21.44 -5.89 6.76
CA PHE A 72 -20.42 -4.93 6.36
C PHE A 72 -19.04 -5.46 6.71
N ALA A 73 -18.08 -5.19 5.85
CA ALA A 73 -16.68 -5.54 6.05
C ALA A 73 -15.74 -4.53 5.40
N ILE A 74 -14.47 -4.65 5.71
CA ILE A 74 -13.37 -4.02 4.98
C ILE A 74 -12.46 -5.10 4.41
N ILE A 75 -11.76 -4.77 3.35
CA ILE A 75 -10.66 -5.58 2.84
C ILE A 75 -9.43 -5.22 3.67
N LYS A 76 -8.93 -6.17 4.47
CA LYS A 76 -7.75 -5.96 5.31
C LYS A 76 -6.47 -6.20 4.53
N GLU A 77 -6.45 -7.24 3.70
CA GLU A 77 -5.28 -7.60 2.88
C GLU A 77 -5.71 -8.25 1.58
N VAL A 78 -4.96 -7.97 0.52
CA VAL A 78 -5.10 -8.57 -0.79
C VAL A 78 -3.76 -9.14 -1.21
N GLN A 79 -3.65 -10.46 -1.29
CA GLN A 79 -2.45 -11.12 -1.79
C GLN A 79 -2.55 -11.31 -3.30
N LYS A 80 -1.58 -10.76 -4.03
CA LYS A 80 -1.50 -10.84 -5.48
C LYS A 80 -0.16 -11.39 -5.93
N ASP A 81 -0.18 -12.36 -6.85
CA ASP A 81 1.01 -12.80 -7.59
C ASP A 81 1.22 -11.83 -8.76
N TYR A 82 2.18 -10.92 -8.61
CA TYR A 82 2.48 -9.92 -9.65
C TYR A 82 3.07 -10.53 -10.92
N MET A 83 3.77 -11.68 -10.83
CA MET A 83 4.35 -12.35 -11.98
C MET A 83 3.29 -12.97 -12.88
N LYS A 84 2.23 -13.53 -12.29
CA LYS A 84 1.11 -14.14 -12.99
C LYS A 84 -0.09 -13.22 -13.14
N ASN A 85 -0.02 -12.04 -12.52
CA ASN A 85 -1.13 -11.09 -12.43
C ASN A 85 -2.43 -11.71 -11.90
N GLN A 86 -2.31 -12.58 -10.88
CA GLN A 86 -3.41 -13.35 -10.31
C GLN A 86 -3.57 -13.07 -8.82
N PHE A 87 -4.81 -12.94 -8.34
CA PHE A 87 -5.08 -12.85 -6.91
C PHE A 87 -4.91 -14.22 -6.25
N ILE A 88 -4.23 -14.24 -5.09
CA ILE A 88 -3.96 -15.48 -4.35
C ILE A 88 -4.92 -15.64 -3.18
N HIS A 89 -5.16 -14.58 -2.41
CA HIS A 89 -5.96 -14.62 -1.19
C HIS A 89 -6.56 -13.25 -0.89
N LEU A 90 -7.69 -13.25 -0.19
CA LEU A 90 -8.36 -12.04 0.26
C LEU A 90 -8.77 -12.17 1.73
N ASP A 91 -8.34 -11.21 2.53
CA ASP A 91 -8.66 -11.11 3.94
C ASP A 91 -9.75 -10.06 4.16
N LEU A 92 -10.88 -10.50 4.70
CA LEU A 92 -12.05 -9.67 4.95
C LEU A 92 -12.32 -9.59 6.45
N GLN A 93 -12.29 -8.39 7.00
CA GLN A 93 -12.66 -8.13 8.38
C GLN A 93 -14.10 -7.63 8.44
N ALA A 94 -15.00 -8.46 8.99
CA ALA A 94 -16.38 -8.04 9.21
C ALA A 94 -16.44 -6.95 10.29
N LEU A 95 -17.22 -5.91 10.01
CA LEU A 95 -17.37 -4.74 10.87
C LEU A 95 -18.47 -4.95 11.90
N ASP A 96 -18.15 -4.66 13.15
CA ASP A 96 -19.11 -4.52 14.24
C ASP A 96 -19.12 -3.04 14.67
N GLU A 97 -20.27 -2.41 14.66
CA GLU A 97 -20.43 -0.98 14.94
C GLU A 97 -19.90 -0.54 16.31
N ASN A 98 -19.79 -1.47 17.25
CA ASN A 98 -19.38 -1.19 18.63
C ASN A 98 -17.93 -1.56 18.91
N VAL A 99 -17.17 -2.01 17.91
CA VAL A 99 -15.77 -2.40 18.06
C VAL A 99 -14.92 -1.47 17.24
N LYS A 100 -13.93 -0.84 17.88
CA LYS A 100 -12.90 -0.07 17.18
C LYS A 100 -12.10 -0.99 16.25
N LEU A 101 -11.76 -0.49 15.09
CA LEU A 101 -10.90 -1.16 14.15
C LEU A 101 -9.67 -0.29 13.85
N SER A 102 -8.51 -0.92 13.70
CA SER A 102 -7.31 -0.29 13.15
C SER A 102 -7.15 -0.66 11.68
N MET A 103 -6.80 0.34 10.87
CA MET A 103 -6.52 0.14 9.46
C MET A 103 -5.48 1.12 8.94
N MET A 104 -4.72 0.69 7.92
CA MET A 104 -3.85 1.57 7.17
C MET A 104 -4.66 2.27 6.08
N MET A 105 -4.49 3.57 5.94
CA MET A 105 -5.09 4.36 4.87
C MET A 105 -4.03 5.12 4.10
N ASN A 106 -4.19 5.17 2.77
CA ASN A 106 -3.29 5.92 1.89
C ASN A 106 -3.52 7.41 2.08
N ILE A 107 -2.42 8.16 2.11
CA ILE A 107 -2.41 9.62 2.22
C ILE A 107 -2.44 10.21 0.81
N ASN A 108 -3.45 11.02 0.52
CA ASN A 108 -3.56 11.76 -0.73
C ASN A 108 -2.99 13.17 -0.56
N ILE A 109 -1.94 13.49 -1.29
CA ILE A 109 -1.34 14.83 -1.26
C ILE A 109 -2.03 15.70 -2.31
N LEU A 110 -2.75 16.72 -1.83
CA LEU A 110 -3.42 17.69 -2.67
C LEU A 110 -2.47 18.82 -3.09
N ASN A 111 -2.80 19.51 -4.18
CA ASN A 111 -2.08 20.71 -4.65
C ASN A 111 -0.58 20.53 -4.88
N ARG A 112 -0.14 19.32 -5.22
CA ARG A 112 1.26 18.97 -5.47
C ARG A 112 1.91 19.92 -6.49
N ASP A 113 1.21 20.20 -7.61
CA ASP A 113 1.68 21.09 -8.68
C ASP A 113 1.94 22.54 -8.22
N SER A 114 1.39 22.92 -7.06
CA SER A 114 1.56 24.28 -6.51
C SER A 114 2.94 24.50 -5.90
N VAL A 115 3.60 23.44 -5.45
CA VAL A 115 4.91 23.44 -4.76
C VAL A 115 6.02 22.88 -5.65
N GLU A 116 5.72 21.96 -6.55
CA GLU A 116 6.67 21.43 -7.53
C GLU A 116 6.83 22.43 -8.69
N LYS A 117 7.60 23.49 -8.46
CA LYS A 117 7.89 24.53 -9.47
C LYS A 117 9.39 24.75 -9.57
N GLY A 118 9.88 24.79 -10.82
CA GLY A 118 11.31 24.95 -11.10
C GLY A 118 12.10 23.73 -10.59
N ASP A 119 13.09 23.96 -9.76
CA ASP A 119 14.03 22.95 -9.28
C ASP A 119 13.58 22.26 -7.98
N TYR A 120 12.32 22.49 -7.56
CA TYR A 120 11.77 21.88 -6.34
C TYR A 120 10.99 20.62 -6.66
N VAL A 121 11.27 19.55 -5.92
CA VAL A 121 10.57 18.25 -6.01
C VAL A 121 10.04 17.85 -4.65
N LEU A 122 8.80 17.40 -4.62
CA LEU A 122 8.17 16.86 -3.44
C LEU A 122 8.65 15.43 -3.17
N GLN A 123 9.42 15.25 -2.13
CA GLN A 123 9.88 13.95 -1.69
C GLN A 123 8.90 13.39 -0.65
N VAL A 124 8.16 12.35 -1.02
CA VAL A 124 7.21 11.65 -0.14
C VAL A 124 7.95 10.56 0.62
N GLN A 125 7.85 10.58 1.97
CA GLN A 125 8.48 9.62 2.86
C GLN A 125 7.48 8.61 3.41
N ALA A 126 6.26 9.06 3.73
CA ALA A 126 5.18 8.19 4.18
C ALA A 126 3.97 8.32 3.25
N ASN A 127 3.50 7.16 2.74
CA ASN A 127 2.35 7.09 1.85
C ASN A 127 1.07 6.61 2.56
N GLU A 128 1.21 6.04 3.75
CA GLU A 128 0.14 5.41 4.50
C GLU A 128 0.18 5.89 5.96
N VAL A 129 -0.96 5.86 6.62
CA VAL A 129 -1.13 6.16 8.04
C VAL A 129 -1.97 5.09 8.69
N GLU A 130 -1.57 4.64 9.90
CA GLU A 130 -2.36 3.72 10.70
C GLU A 130 -3.30 4.51 11.62
N ILE A 131 -4.60 4.24 11.48
CA ILE A 131 -5.65 4.91 12.26
C ILE A 131 -6.54 3.90 12.98
N GLU A 132 -6.98 4.25 14.18
CA GLU A 132 -7.98 3.50 14.94
C GLU A 132 -9.27 4.31 15.08
N MET A 133 -10.40 3.71 14.74
CA MET A 133 -11.71 4.38 14.79
C MET A 133 -12.85 3.39 14.88
N PHE A 134 -14.06 3.90 15.14
CA PHE A 134 -15.28 3.12 14.96
C PHE A 134 -15.71 3.13 13.48
N PRO A 135 -16.29 2.02 12.95
CA PRO A 135 -16.73 1.92 11.55
C PRO A 135 -17.72 3.00 11.09
N ARG A 136 -18.35 3.69 12.02
CA ARG A 136 -19.28 4.82 11.74
C ARG A 136 -18.55 6.10 11.33
N HIS A 137 -17.33 6.27 11.80
CA HIS A 137 -16.49 7.48 11.60
C HIS A 137 -15.40 7.26 10.55
N MET A 138 -15.53 6.21 9.75
CA MET A 138 -14.57 5.89 8.71
C MET A 138 -14.54 7.00 7.65
N PRO A 139 -13.41 7.70 7.45
CA PRO A 139 -13.27 8.74 6.46
C PRO A 139 -13.24 8.14 5.04
N ASP A 140 -13.68 8.91 4.06
CA ASP A 140 -13.61 8.49 2.64
C ASP A 140 -12.18 8.58 2.10
N SER A 141 -11.40 9.55 2.57
CA SER A 141 -10.00 9.78 2.18
C SER A 141 -9.22 10.46 3.30
N VAL A 142 -7.94 10.18 3.36
CA VAL A 142 -6.98 10.91 4.19
C VAL A 142 -6.21 11.84 3.27
N GLU A 143 -6.24 13.13 3.56
CA GLU A 143 -5.71 14.16 2.70
C GLU A 143 -4.80 15.12 3.46
N VAL A 144 -3.76 15.60 2.76
CA VAL A 144 -2.88 16.67 3.22
C VAL A 144 -2.65 17.65 2.09
N ASP A 145 -2.64 18.95 2.41
CA ASP A 145 -2.40 19.98 1.40
C ASP A 145 -0.89 20.31 1.32
N ALA A 146 -0.30 20.05 0.14
CA ALA A 146 1.10 20.39 -0.12
C ALA A 146 1.36 21.91 -0.06
N ALA A 147 0.34 22.73 -0.24
CA ALA A 147 0.52 24.19 -0.16
C ALA A 147 1.06 24.66 1.22
N LEU A 148 0.87 23.87 2.27
CA LEU A 148 1.43 24.14 3.60
C LEU A 148 2.97 24.15 3.63
N LEU A 149 3.63 23.46 2.66
CA LEU A 149 5.09 23.49 2.51
C LEU A 149 5.67 24.86 2.10
N ARG A 150 4.83 25.83 1.81
CA ARG A 150 5.28 27.21 1.58
C ARG A 150 5.66 27.93 2.89
N ASP A 151 5.01 27.50 3.97
CA ASP A 151 5.16 28.11 5.31
C ASP A 151 5.90 27.17 6.28
N LYS A 152 6.03 25.88 5.92
CA LYS A 152 6.67 24.83 6.71
C LYS A 152 7.68 24.08 5.85
N ASP A 153 8.76 23.59 6.46
CA ASP A 153 9.77 22.77 5.77
C ASP A 153 9.30 21.33 5.49
N ASN A 154 8.41 20.80 6.34
CA ASN A 154 7.94 19.43 6.31
C ASN A 154 6.42 19.35 6.51
N LEU A 155 5.78 18.38 5.87
CA LEU A 155 4.44 17.92 6.22
C LEU A 155 4.53 16.75 7.19
N THR A 156 3.76 16.79 8.26
CA THR A 156 3.74 15.76 9.31
C THR A 156 2.36 15.11 9.42
N MET A 157 2.26 14.00 10.16
CA MET A 157 0.97 13.34 10.44
C MET A 157 -0.03 14.27 11.17
N ALA A 158 0.46 15.30 11.86
CA ALA A 158 -0.40 16.29 12.50
C ALA A 158 -1.12 17.22 11.50
N ASP A 159 -0.64 17.32 10.25
CA ASP A 159 -1.22 18.18 9.20
C ASP A 159 -2.31 17.49 8.38
N LEU A 160 -2.61 16.22 8.68
CA LEU A 160 -3.68 15.47 8.02
C LEU A 160 -5.05 16.05 8.36
N ASN A 161 -5.98 15.98 7.39
CA ASN A 161 -7.38 16.42 7.58
C ASN A 161 -8.10 15.72 8.72
N ILE A 162 -7.69 14.47 9.04
CA ILE A 162 -8.24 13.66 10.12
C ILE A 162 -7.64 13.96 11.50
N ALA A 163 -6.51 14.67 11.57
CA ALA A 163 -5.80 14.93 12.83
C ALA A 163 -6.61 15.76 13.84
N THR A 164 -7.62 16.50 13.39
CA THR A 164 -8.55 17.31 14.20
C THR A 164 -9.82 16.57 14.60
N ASP A 165 -10.07 15.37 14.07
CA ASP A 165 -11.29 14.61 14.38
C ASP A 165 -11.11 13.81 15.68
N GLU A 166 -11.91 14.11 16.70
CA GLU A 166 -11.86 13.44 18.02
C GLU A 166 -12.26 11.95 17.96
N ASN A 167 -12.91 11.51 16.88
CA ASN A 167 -13.38 10.14 16.72
C ASN A 167 -12.36 9.21 16.03
N ILE A 168 -11.27 9.79 15.53
CA ILE A 168 -10.21 9.07 14.82
C ILE A 168 -8.91 9.24 15.60
N GLU A 169 -8.30 8.13 15.96
CA GLU A 169 -7.01 8.10 16.65
C GLU A 169 -5.91 7.68 15.67
N ILE A 170 -4.94 8.56 15.46
CA ILE A 170 -3.74 8.24 14.67
C ILE A 170 -2.81 7.46 15.59
N LEU A 171 -2.47 6.21 15.19
CA LEU A 171 -1.57 5.34 15.95
C LEU A 171 -0.11 5.66 15.68
N ASP A 172 0.19 6.19 14.50
CA ASP A 172 1.51 6.66 14.13
C ASP A 172 1.92 7.92 14.93
N ASP A 173 3.23 8.12 15.04
CA ASP A 173 3.76 9.33 15.69
C ASP A 173 3.37 10.57 14.87
N LYS A 174 2.74 11.55 15.52
CA LYS A 174 2.29 12.80 14.91
C LYS A 174 3.43 13.65 14.33
N GLU A 175 4.67 13.42 14.78
CA GLU A 175 5.86 14.11 14.28
C GLU A 175 6.46 13.42 13.06
N THR A 176 5.96 12.22 12.68
CA THR A 176 6.42 11.51 11.49
C THR A 176 6.19 12.35 10.25
N VAL A 177 7.25 12.49 9.44
CA VAL A 177 7.24 13.32 8.23
C VAL A 177 6.58 12.55 7.09
N ILE A 178 5.57 13.17 6.49
CA ILE A 178 4.86 12.64 5.31
C ILE A 178 5.62 13.03 4.05
N ALA A 179 5.97 14.31 3.92
CA ALA A 179 6.65 14.81 2.73
C ALA A 179 7.51 16.02 3.05
N THR A 180 8.56 16.19 2.26
CA THR A 180 9.49 17.34 2.30
C THR A 180 9.67 17.92 0.91
N LEU A 181 10.03 19.19 0.83
CA LEU A 181 10.38 19.83 -0.41
C LEU A 181 11.91 19.83 -0.57
N SER A 182 12.42 19.13 -1.60
CA SER A 182 13.84 19.05 -1.91
C SER A 182 14.17 19.87 -3.14
N TYR A 183 15.33 20.56 -3.10
CA TYR A 183 15.87 21.27 -4.24
C TYR A 183 16.77 20.35 -5.06
N ILE A 184 16.51 20.20 -6.35
CA ILE A 184 17.38 19.46 -7.26
C ILE A 184 18.47 20.41 -7.76
N GLN A 185 19.71 20.23 -7.34
CA GLN A 185 20.84 20.78 -8.06
C GLN A 185 21.08 19.93 -9.30
N GLU A 186 20.86 20.48 -10.48
CA GLU A 186 21.45 19.90 -11.68
C GLU A 186 22.97 19.98 -11.52
N ILE A 187 23.59 18.82 -11.26
CA ILE A 187 25.03 18.68 -11.38
C ILE A 187 25.28 18.78 -12.87
N SER A 188 25.73 19.95 -13.34
CA SER A 188 26.18 20.10 -14.70
C SER A 188 27.33 19.12 -14.94
N GLU A 189 27.21 18.28 -15.95
CA GLU A 189 28.21 17.28 -16.34
C GLU A 189 29.54 17.90 -16.79
N GLU A 190 29.77 19.22 -16.63
CA GLU A 190 30.97 19.94 -17.04
C GLU A 190 32.16 19.83 -16.04
N GLU A 191 31.99 19.26 -14.84
CA GLU A 191 33.12 19.11 -13.89
C GLU A 191 33.79 17.74 -13.88
N THR A 192 33.47 16.84 -14.81
CA THR A 192 34.13 15.51 -14.88
C THR A 192 35.16 15.36 -16.01
N GLU A 193 35.52 16.42 -16.73
CA GLU A 193 36.53 16.34 -17.79
C GLU A 193 37.95 16.81 -17.40
N GLU A 194 38.24 17.22 -16.18
CA GLU A 194 39.62 17.49 -15.77
C GLU A 194 40.06 16.56 -14.64
N VAL A 195 40.51 15.37 -14.92
CA VAL A 195 41.69 14.66 -14.40
C VAL A 195 41.79 13.29 -15.07
N VAL A 196 42.23 13.27 -16.31
CA VAL A 196 42.94 12.11 -16.85
C VAL A 196 44.26 12.62 -17.41
N ASP A 197 45.18 12.97 -16.52
CA ASP A 197 46.57 13.12 -16.93
C ASP A 197 47.15 11.73 -17.13
N ALA A 198 47.60 11.52 -18.34
CA ALA A 198 48.32 10.36 -18.80
C ALA A 198 49.69 10.28 -18.10
N GLY A 199 49.91 9.27 -17.28
CA GLY A 199 51.18 9.05 -16.66
C GLY A 199 51.41 7.66 -16.09
N ALA A 200 52.10 6.84 -16.87
CA ALA A 200 52.86 5.68 -16.40
C ALA A 200 52.16 4.33 -16.25
N VAL A 201 52.19 3.62 -17.35
CA VAL A 201 52.23 2.14 -17.36
C VAL A 201 53.69 1.72 -17.08
N PRO A 202 54.02 0.88 -16.09
CA PRO A 202 55.21 0.03 -16.12
C PRO A 202 54.81 -1.37 -16.58
N THR A 203 55.27 -1.71 -17.74
CA THR A 203 55.46 -3.09 -18.22
C THR A 203 56.54 -3.77 -17.38
N VAL A 204 56.22 -4.91 -16.79
CA VAL A 204 57.17 -5.96 -16.38
C VAL A 204 56.40 -7.24 -16.63
N GLY A 205 56.67 -8.07 -17.60
CA GLY A 205 57.87 -8.87 -17.74
C GLY A 205 57.52 -10.29 -17.37
N GLU A 206 57.47 -11.15 -18.40
CA GLU A 206 57.38 -12.61 -18.33
C GLU A 206 58.33 -13.20 -17.29
N THR A 207 57.88 -14.20 -16.57
CA THR A 207 58.73 -15.37 -16.24
C THR A 207 57.85 -16.61 -16.14
N GLU A 208 58.25 -17.56 -16.99
CA GLU A 208 57.91 -18.97 -17.03
C GLU A 208 58.31 -19.71 -15.75
N GLY A 209 57.71 -20.86 -15.53
CA GLY A 209 58.20 -21.96 -14.69
C GLY A 209 57.05 -22.64 -13.93
N ALA A 210 56.46 -23.67 -14.49
CA ALA A 210 56.79 -25.08 -14.42
C ALA A 210 56.48 -25.77 -13.08
N ALA A 211 55.61 -26.78 -13.20
CA ALA A 211 55.56 -28.10 -12.51
C ALA A 211 55.41 -28.09 -10.97
N ASP A 212 54.62 -28.88 -10.35
CA ASP A 212 54.42 -30.29 -10.27
C ASP A 212 53.45 -30.63 -9.10
N GLU A 213 52.66 -31.66 -9.31
CA GLU A 213 52.19 -32.73 -8.40
C GLU A 213 51.91 -32.41 -6.90
N GLU A 214 50.66 -32.55 -6.46
CA GLU A 214 50.10 -33.76 -5.80
C GLU A 214 48.59 -33.62 -5.61
#